data_edf2fd55140b32e8802677f7fcebb68e
#
_entry.id   edf2fd55140b32e8802677f7fcebb68e
#
_cell.length_a   1.000
_cell.length_b   1.000
_cell.length_c   1.000
_cell.angle_alpha   90.00
_cell.angle_beta   90.00
_cell.angle_gamma   90.00
#
_symmetry.space_group_name_H-M   'P 1'
#
loop_
_entity.id
_entity.type
_entity.pdbx_description
1 polymer ?
#
loop_
_entity_poly.entity_id
_entity_poly.type
_entity_poly.pdbx_seq_one_letter_code
_entity_poly.pdbx_strand_id
1 'polypeptide(L)'
;CLAALTFQGCGAPANSSRLSSLSKDAQPKWAALVFGGNASCHPFGNDASSPYGLSMYTQFDEVVRDLRSQYAADVDYFLICHTVTGRIYYASSAAPKIVSEVAPERLAKKVTEFTQTHGVQRLHAVGHSHGGWWALKLALQLADQIHFDRLVTIDPISRVTCRPPNIMGCLGAPRDISESEYQQIAESVGKWSNYYQSRTPYLHSSAIPGASENIELPIDHLKIDNSAEVWRQIRESAIIAVKERNI
;
A
#
# COMPACT_ATOMS: atom_id res chain seq x y z
N CYS A 1 -45.46 -38.04 28.85
CA CYS A 1 -45.35 -37.88 27.39
C CYS A 1 -44.42 -36.73 27.09
N LEU A 2 -43.14 -37.01 26.78
CA LEU A 2 -42.17 -36.03 26.30
C LEU A 2 -42.17 -36.10 24.76
N ALA A 3 -42.50 -34.98 24.13
CA ALA A 3 -42.38 -34.82 22.68
C ALA A 3 -40.99 -34.23 22.34
N ALA A 4 -40.18 -34.99 21.63
CA ALA A 4 -38.90 -34.52 21.08
C ALA A 4 -39.15 -33.75 19.80
N LEU A 5 -38.77 -32.45 19.79
CA LEU A 5 -38.74 -31.59 18.60
C LEU A 5 -37.37 -31.75 17.92
N THR A 6 -37.37 -32.42 16.80
CA THR A 6 -36.21 -32.48 15.89
C THR A 6 -36.16 -31.22 15.05
N PHE A 7 -35.14 -30.37 15.26
CA PHE A 7 -34.80 -29.29 14.35
C PHE A 7 -34.09 -29.86 13.12
N GLN A 8 -34.76 -29.87 12.00
CA GLN A 8 -34.12 -30.02 10.68
C GLN A 8 -33.52 -28.69 10.25
N GLY A 9 -32.20 -28.60 10.30
CA GLY A 9 -31.46 -27.47 9.77
C GLY A 9 -31.50 -27.50 8.23
N CYS A 10 -32.14 -26.51 7.61
CA CYS A 10 -32.01 -26.21 6.19
C CYS A 10 -30.62 -25.61 5.95
N GLY A 11 -29.65 -26.45 5.60
CA GLY A 11 -28.37 -26.03 5.07
C GLY A 11 -28.57 -25.50 3.63
N ALA A 12 -28.43 -24.20 3.44
CA ALA A 12 -28.32 -23.63 2.10
C ALA A 12 -27.02 -24.14 1.46
N PRO A 13 -27.03 -24.60 0.21
CA PRO A 13 -25.82 -25.01 -0.46
C PRO A 13 -24.95 -23.77 -0.70
N ALA A 14 -23.74 -23.78 -0.15
CA ALA A 14 -22.72 -22.79 -0.47
C ALA A 14 -22.46 -22.85 -1.97
N ASN A 15 -22.69 -21.72 -2.64
CA ASN A 15 -22.44 -21.54 -4.07
C ASN A 15 -20.92 -21.53 -4.34
N SER A 16 -20.27 -22.72 -4.30
CA SER A 16 -18.87 -22.91 -4.65
C SER A 16 -18.58 -22.99 -6.15
N SER A 17 -19.61 -22.78 -7.00
CA SER A 17 -19.50 -23.02 -8.44
C SER A 17 -19.15 -21.79 -9.29
N ARG A 18 -18.87 -20.62 -8.70
CA ARG A 18 -18.48 -19.41 -9.46
C ARG A 18 -16.99 -19.19 -9.69
N LEU A 19 -16.13 -20.01 -9.09
CA LEU A 19 -14.67 -19.88 -9.24
C LEU A 19 -14.05 -20.76 -10.34
N SER A 20 -14.85 -21.58 -11.03
CA SER A 20 -14.33 -22.58 -11.98
C SER A 20 -14.36 -22.19 -13.47
N SER A 21 -14.71 -20.95 -13.83
CA SER A 21 -14.75 -20.49 -15.23
C SER A 21 -13.71 -19.44 -15.59
N LEU A 22 -12.74 -19.15 -14.73
CA LEU A 22 -11.55 -18.40 -15.15
C LEU A 22 -10.72 -19.34 -16.03
N SER A 23 -10.50 -18.95 -17.30
CA SER A 23 -9.64 -19.68 -18.22
C SER A 23 -8.31 -19.97 -17.52
N LYS A 24 -7.80 -21.21 -17.63
CA LYS A 24 -6.54 -21.64 -17.02
C LYS A 24 -5.32 -20.76 -17.43
N ASP A 25 -5.49 -19.87 -18.39
CA ASP A 25 -4.46 -19.03 -18.99
C ASP A 25 -4.54 -17.56 -18.55
N ALA A 26 -5.53 -17.15 -17.75
CA ALA A 26 -5.60 -15.78 -17.23
C ALA A 26 -4.71 -15.65 -15.97
N GLN A 27 -3.51 -15.15 -16.17
CA GLN A 27 -2.58 -14.90 -15.07
C GLN A 27 -3.14 -13.86 -14.08
N PRO A 28 -2.87 -14.00 -12.76
CA PRO A 28 -3.40 -13.10 -11.76
C PRO A 28 -2.97 -11.66 -12.03
N LYS A 29 -3.96 -10.79 -12.20
CA LYS A 29 -3.72 -9.37 -12.44
C LYS A 29 -3.24 -8.70 -11.16
N TRP A 30 -2.17 -7.93 -11.23
CA TRP A 30 -1.64 -7.18 -10.11
C TRP A 30 -1.82 -5.67 -10.31
N ALA A 31 -1.85 -4.93 -9.22
CA ALA A 31 -1.86 -3.48 -9.23
C ALA A 31 -0.91 -2.90 -8.17
N ALA A 32 -0.48 -1.67 -8.40
CA ALA A 32 0.33 -0.92 -7.46
C ALA A 32 -0.52 0.08 -6.68
N LEU A 33 -0.34 0.11 -5.36
CA LEU A 33 -0.84 1.14 -4.47
C LEU A 33 0.34 2.03 -4.05
N VAL A 34 0.27 3.33 -4.33
CA VAL A 34 1.35 4.27 -4.02
C VAL A 34 0.83 5.35 -3.09
N PHE A 35 1.39 5.40 -1.88
CA PHE A 35 1.00 6.33 -0.82
C PHE A 35 2.07 7.39 -0.61
N GLY A 36 1.80 8.61 -1.01
CA GLY A 36 2.66 9.75 -0.68
C GLY A 36 2.57 10.15 0.79
N GLY A 37 3.60 10.80 1.29
CA GLY A 37 3.66 11.33 2.65
C GLY A 37 2.72 12.50 2.90
N ASN A 38 2.87 13.15 4.08
CA ASN A 38 2.14 14.37 4.38
C ASN A 38 2.47 15.46 3.36
N ALA A 39 1.48 16.26 2.97
CA ALA A 39 1.59 17.27 1.91
C ALA A 39 1.92 16.74 0.50
N SER A 40 1.80 15.44 0.25
CA SER A 40 2.04 14.84 -1.06
C SER A 40 0.94 15.18 -2.10
N CYS A 41 -0.19 15.71 -1.69
CA CYS A 41 -1.23 16.21 -2.59
C CYS A 41 -0.94 17.61 -3.17
N HIS A 42 0.28 18.08 -3.08
CA HIS A 42 0.65 19.29 -3.80
C HIS A 42 0.98 18.93 -5.24
N PRO A 43 0.57 19.68 -6.16
CA PRO A 43 -0.80 19.86 -6.62
C PRO A 43 -1.06 18.95 -7.80
N PHE A 44 -2.20 18.45 -7.88
CA PHE A 44 -2.78 18.16 -9.18
C PHE A 44 -3.08 19.47 -9.96
N GLY A 45 -2.39 20.55 -9.64
CA GLY A 45 -2.43 21.84 -10.32
C GLY A 45 -1.00 22.33 -10.54
N ASN A 46 -0.74 22.83 -11.68
CA ASN A 46 0.42 23.41 -12.35
C ASN A 46 1.61 23.98 -11.55
N ASP A 47 1.75 23.69 -10.27
CA ASP A 47 2.85 24.20 -9.45
C ASP A 47 3.82 23.07 -9.06
N ALA A 48 4.77 22.83 -9.96
CA ALA A 48 5.86 21.88 -9.84
C ALA A 48 6.86 22.23 -8.70
N SER A 49 6.50 23.15 -7.81
CA SER A 49 7.42 23.73 -6.84
C SER A 49 7.41 23.07 -5.45
N SER A 50 6.57 22.05 -5.19
CA SER A 50 6.65 21.35 -3.92
C SER A 50 7.68 20.22 -3.98
N PRO A 51 8.82 20.33 -3.26
CA PRO A 51 9.86 19.30 -3.30
C PRO A 51 9.46 17.99 -2.59
N TYR A 52 8.31 17.95 -1.92
CA TYR A 52 7.99 16.88 -0.96
C TYR A 52 7.01 15.82 -1.45
N GLY A 53 6.30 16.04 -2.55
CA GLY A 53 5.23 15.13 -2.96
C GLY A 53 5.40 14.49 -4.33
N LEU A 54 6.23 15.07 -5.18
CA LEU A 54 6.38 14.63 -6.56
C LEU A 54 7.33 13.43 -6.72
N SER A 55 8.28 13.26 -5.81
CA SER A 55 9.34 12.25 -5.97
C SER A 55 8.79 10.83 -6.05
N MET A 56 7.92 10.43 -5.15
CA MET A 56 7.33 9.07 -5.15
C MET A 56 6.58 8.77 -6.45
N TYR A 57 5.77 9.72 -6.94
CA TYR A 57 4.97 9.49 -8.14
C TYR A 57 5.83 9.52 -9.41
N THR A 58 6.81 10.41 -9.49
CA THR A 58 7.75 10.45 -10.60
C THR A 58 8.58 9.17 -10.68
N GLN A 59 9.11 8.70 -9.57
CA GLN A 59 9.86 7.46 -9.49
C GLN A 59 8.98 6.25 -9.85
N PHE A 60 7.72 6.24 -9.39
CA PHE A 60 6.78 5.19 -9.75
C PHE A 60 6.44 5.20 -11.24
N ASP A 61 6.24 6.37 -11.86
CA ASP A 61 6.03 6.50 -13.29
C ASP A 61 7.21 5.96 -14.11
N GLU A 62 8.42 6.11 -13.62
CA GLU A 62 9.61 5.49 -14.24
C GLU A 62 9.54 3.97 -14.18
N VAL A 63 9.16 3.39 -13.03
CA VAL A 63 8.96 1.95 -12.90
C VAL A 63 7.90 1.45 -13.88
N VAL A 64 6.77 2.14 -13.98
CA VAL A 64 5.68 1.77 -14.92
C VAL A 64 6.14 1.85 -16.37
N ARG A 65 6.89 2.92 -16.75
CA ARG A 65 7.47 3.05 -18.10
C ARG A 65 8.43 1.92 -18.44
N ASP A 66 9.30 1.58 -17.51
CA ASP A 66 10.26 0.48 -17.68
C ASP A 66 9.53 -0.85 -17.88
N LEU A 67 8.52 -1.13 -17.07
CA LEU A 67 7.73 -2.37 -17.19
C LEU A 67 6.99 -2.44 -18.53
N ARG A 68 6.41 -1.34 -19.00
CA ARG A 68 5.76 -1.27 -20.32
C ARG A 68 6.75 -1.45 -21.46
N SER A 69 7.88 -0.78 -21.40
CA SER A 69 8.87 -0.80 -22.49
C SER A 69 9.62 -2.11 -22.60
N GLN A 70 9.98 -2.73 -21.49
CA GLN A 70 10.82 -3.92 -21.47
C GLN A 70 10.03 -5.23 -21.46
N TYR A 71 8.82 -5.23 -20.92
CA TYR A 71 8.03 -6.44 -20.68
C TYR A 71 6.64 -6.40 -21.30
N ALA A 72 6.29 -5.32 -22.03
CA ALA A 72 4.95 -5.07 -22.56
C ALA A 72 3.84 -5.23 -21.49
N ALA A 73 4.17 -4.97 -20.22
CA ALA A 73 3.30 -5.18 -19.09
C ALA A 73 2.53 -3.89 -18.75
N ASP A 74 1.22 -3.97 -18.81
CA ASP A 74 0.35 -2.93 -18.23
C ASP A 74 0.23 -3.13 -16.73
N VAL A 75 0.38 -2.01 -16.01
CA VAL A 75 0.25 -1.94 -14.58
C VAL A 75 -0.96 -1.09 -14.24
N ASP A 76 -1.93 -1.69 -13.58
CA ASP A 76 -2.97 -0.91 -12.91
C ASP A 76 -2.38 -0.26 -11.65
N TYR A 77 -2.78 0.97 -11.34
CA TYR A 77 -2.30 1.67 -10.16
C TYR A 77 -3.38 2.50 -9.49
N PHE A 78 -3.18 2.73 -8.21
CA PHE A 78 -3.98 3.59 -7.38
C PHE A 78 -3.03 4.50 -6.58
N LEU A 79 -2.99 5.77 -6.93
CA LEU A 79 -2.14 6.77 -6.29
C LEU A 79 -2.93 7.47 -5.18
N ILE A 80 -2.35 7.58 -4.02
CA ILE A 80 -3.00 8.15 -2.83
C ILE A 80 -2.09 9.24 -2.27
N CYS A 81 -2.63 10.42 -2.09
CA CYS A 81 -1.90 11.54 -1.53
C CYS A 81 -2.63 12.17 -0.34
N HIS A 82 -1.90 12.90 0.48
CA HIS A 82 -2.39 13.56 1.69
C HIS A 82 -2.09 15.04 1.68
N THR A 83 -3.08 15.86 2.07
CA THR A 83 -2.86 17.28 2.35
C THR A 83 -2.26 17.46 3.74
N VAL A 84 -1.68 18.62 4.01
CA VAL A 84 -1.25 19.02 5.36
C VAL A 84 -2.40 19.01 6.38
N THR A 85 -3.62 19.30 5.93
CA THR A 85 -4.83 19.27 6.77
C THR A 85 -5.39 17.87 6.96
N GLY A 86 -4.85 16.89 6.23
CA GLY A 86 -5.19 15.51 6.38
C GLY A 86 -6.29 14.97 5.50
N ARG A 87 -6.73 15.70 4.53
CA ARG A 87 -7.57 15.15 3.48
C ARG A 87 -6.78 14.16 2.64
N ILE A 88 -7.47 13.15 2.17
CA ILE A 88 -6.91 12.10 1.31
C ILE A 88 -7.53 12.25 -0.07
N TYR A 89 -6.69 12.21 -1.08
CA TYR A 89 -7.11 12.20 -2.47
C TYR A 89 -6.51 11.02 -3.18
N TYR A 90 -7.18 10.54 -4.21
CA TYR A 90 -6.68 9.45 -5.02
C TYR A 90 -6.87 9.69 -6.53
N ALA A 91 -6.02 9.05 -7.31
CA ALA A 91 -6.17 8.88 -8.76
C ALA A 91 -5.87 7.42 -9.10
N SER A 92 -6.41 6.92 -10.19
CA SER A 92 -6.17 5.53 -10.63
C SER A 92 -5.82 5.47 -12.12
N SER A 93 -5.25 4.36 -12.55
CA SER A 93 -4.97 4.08 -13.97
C SER A 93 -6.20 4.19 -14.86
N ALA A 94 -7.38 3.90 -14.33
CA ALA A 94 -8.66 4.04 -15.06
C ALA A 94 -9.06 5.49 -15.30
N ALA A 95 -8.66 6.42 -14.41
CA ALA A 95 -9.00 7.82 -14.49
C ALA A 95 -7.83 8.70 -13.99
N PRO A 96 -6.68 8.70 -14.68
CA PRO A 96 -5.45 9.29 -14.18
C PRO A 96 -5.49 10.81 -14.05
N LYS A 97 -6.45 11.46 -14.73
CA LYS A 97 -6.67 12.92 -14.66
C LYS A 97 -7.75 13.32 -13.66
N ILE A 98 -8.46 12.37 -13.10
CA ILE A 98 -9.55 12.62 -12.14
C ILE A 98 -9.02 12.34 -10.74
N VAL A 99 -8.94 13.40 -9.95
CA VAL A 99 -8.57 13.32 -8.56
C VAL A 99 -9.82 13.45 -7.71
N SER A 100 -10.06 12.49 -6.87
CA SER A 100 -11.23 12.43 -5.98
C SER A 100 -10.81 12.42 -4.53
N GLU A 101 -11.51 13.20 -3.71
CA GLU A 101 -11.36 13.12 -2.25
C GLU A 101 -12.01 11.83 -1.72
N VAL A 102 -11.36 11.21 -0.76
CA VAL A 102 -11.89 10.05 -0.04
C VAL A 102 -11.76 10.25 1.46
N ALA A 103 -12.83 9.98 2.19
CA ALA A 103 -12.78 9.96 3.63
C ALA A 103 -11.91 8.76 4.11
N PRO A 104 -11.07 8.94 5.14
CA PRO A 104 -10.12 7.92 5.61
C PRO A 104 -10.76 6.54 5.82
N GLU A 105 -11.93 6.50 6.43
CA GLU A 105 -12.69 5.28 6.72
C GLU A 105 -13.25 4.58 5.48
N ARG A 106 -13.25 5.25 4.33
CA ARG A 106 -13.70 4.71 3.05
C ARG A 106 -12.56 4.26 2.12
N LEU A 107 -11.32 4.51 2.51
CA LEU A 107 -10.17 4.21 1.65
C LEU A 107 -10.09 2.72 1.31
N ALA A 108 -10.20 1.85 2.31
CA ALA A 108 -10.17 0.40 2.09
C ALA A 108 -11.29 -0.05 1.13
N LYS A 109 -12.52 0.48 1.32
CA LYS A 109 -13.62 0.20 0.39
C LYS A 109 -13.32 0.66 -1.04
N LYS A 110 -12.69 1.84 -1.20
CA LYS A 110 -12.31 2.34 -2.54
C LYS A 110 -11.25 1.48 -3.21
N VAL A 111 -10.28 0.99 -2.45
CA VAL A 111 -9.28 0.05 -2.97
C VAL A 111 -9.93 -1.28 -3.34
N THR A 112 -10.84 -1.81 -2.51
CA THR A 112 -11.60 -3.03 -2.83
C THR A 112 -12.44 -2.86 -4.10
N GLU A 113 -13.18 -1.75 -4.24
CA GLU A 113 -13.93 -1.43 -5.46
C GLU A 113 -13.03 -1.39 -6.70
N PHE A 114 -11.86 -0.76 -6.58
CA PHE A 114 -10.88 -0.69 -7.65
C PHE A 114 -10.37 -2.10 -8.03
N THR A 115 -9.95 -2.90 -7.06
CA THR A 115 -9.43 -4.25 -7.32
C THR A 115 -10.48 -5.16 -7.96
N GLN A 116 -11.73 -5.08 -7.51
CA GLN A 116 -12.84 -5.84 -8.08
C GLN A 116 -13.16 -5.41 -9.52
N THR A 117 -13.25 -4.10 -9.76
CA THR A 117 -13.57 -3.54 -11.08
C THR A 117 -12.51 -3.91 -12.12
N HIS A 118 -11.24 -3.95 -11.71
CA HIS A 118 -10.12 -4.24 -12.59
C HIS A 118 -9.69 -5.71 -12.60
N GLY A 119 -10.35 -6.57 -11.81
CA GLY A 119 -9.99 -7.98 -11.68
C GLY A 119 -8.59 -8.19 -11.06
N VAL A 120 -8.16 -7.26 -10.21
CA VAL A 120 -6.87 -7.33 -9.51
C VAL A 120 -6.95 -8.38 -8.40
N GLN A 121 -5.97 -9.25 -8.36
CA GLN A 121 -5.89 -10.34 -7.38
C GLN A 121 -4.68 -10.20 -6.45
N ARG A 122 -3.69 -9.41 -6.85
CA ARG A 122 -2.42 -9.24 -6.15
C ARG A 122 -2.07 -7.76 -6.07
N LEU A 123 -1.64 -7.29 -4.90
CA LEU A 123 -1.27 -5.91 -4.67
C LEU A 123 0.21 -5.75 -4.32
N HIS A 124 0.81 -4.70 -4.87
CA HIS A 124 2.08 -4.16 -4.44
C HIS A 124 1.82 -2.78 -3.82
N ALA A 125 2.11 -2.61 -2.54
CA ALA A 125 1.93 -1.32 -1.87
C ALA A 125 3.29 -0.71 -1.54
N VAL A 126 3.42 0.58 -1.80
CA VAL A 126 4.57 1.38 -1.37
C VAL A 126 4.09 2.67 -0.74
N GLY A 127 4.67 3.06 0.40
CA GLY A 127 4.28 4.27 1.09
C GLY A 127 5.40 4.91 1.88
N HIS A 128 5.48 6.25 1.85
CA HIS A 128 6.45 7.05 2.58
C HIS A 128 5.78 7.84 3.71
N SER A 129 6.45 7.94 4.86
CA SER A 129 5.99 8.77 5.98
C SER A 129 4.58 8.39 6.42
N HIS A 130 3.64 9.34 6.50
CA HIS A 130 2.22 9.05 6.77
C HIS A 130 1.60 8.12 5.72
N GLY A 131 2.09 8.13 4.49
CA GLY A 131 1.68 7.17 3.46
C GLY A 131 2.15 5.76 3.76
N GLY A 132 3.32 5.59 4.35
CA GLY A 132 3.79 4.29 4.85
C GLY A 132 2.90 3.73 5.97
N TRP A 133 2.49 4.59 6.90
CA TRP A 133 1.51 4.22 7.93
C TRP A 133 0.15 3.83 7.33
N TRP A 134 -0.34 4.57 6.33
CA TRP A 134 -1.59 4.21 5.63
C TRP A 134 -1.49 2.90 4.89
N ALA A 135 -0.33 2.60 4.27
CA ALA A 135 -0.11 1.31 3.61
C ALA A 135 -0.21 0.15 4.62
N LEU A 136 0.34 0.33 5.84
CA LEU A 136 0.19 -0.64 6.94
C LEU A 136 -1.26 -0.81 7.37
N LYS A 137 -1.97 0.29 7.64
CA LYS A 137 -3.39 0.24 8.06
C LYS A 137 -4.27 -0.40 6.99
N LEU A 138 -4.00 -0.14 5.72
CA LEU A 138 -4.74 -0.75 4.62
C LEU A 138 -4.42 -2.24 4.48
N ALA A 139 -3.16 -2.64 4.59
CA ALA A 139 -2.77 -4.05 4.57
C ALA A 139 -3.49 -4.82 5.69
N LEU A 140 -3.56 -4.25 6.90
CA LEU A 140 -4.30 -4.83 8.03
C LEU A 140 -5.81 -4.94 7.74
N GLN A 141 -6.43 -3.89 7.18
CA GLN A 141 -7.87 -3.87 6.90
C GLN A 141 -8.28 -4.82 5.78
N LEU A 142 -7.39 -5.11 4.85
CA LEU A 142 -7.67 -5.95 3.68
C LEU A 142 -7.03 -7.35 3.76
N ALA A 143 -6.40 -7.71 4.88
CA ALA A 143 -5.67 -8.96 5.05
C ALA A 143 -6.46 -10.21 4.62
N ASP A 144 -7.75 -10.26 4.96
CA ASP A 144 -8.63 -11.39 4.64
C ASP A 144 -9.31 -11.29 3.25
N GLN A 145 -9.09 -10.18 2.53
CA GLN A 145 -9.82 -9.88 1.28
C GLN A 145 -8.92 -9.92 0.06
N ILE A 146 -7.68 -9.54 0.21
CA ILE A 146 -6.76 -9.37 -0.91
C ILE A 146 -5.32 -9.70 -0.49
N HIS A 147 -4.60 -10.37 -1.36
CA HIS A 147 -3.20 -10.70 -1.09
C HIS A 147 -2.28 -9.54 -1.49
N PHE A 148 -1.42 -9.13 -0.54
CA PHE A 148 -0.33 -8.21 -0.80
C PHE A 148 0.95 -9.00 -1.09
N ASP A 149 1.37 -9.05 -2.35
CA ASP A 149 2.63 -9.71 -2.69
C ASP A 149 3.83 -8.98 -2.11
N ARG A 150 3.75 -7.66 -2.13
CA ARG A 150 4.80 -6.78 -1.67
C ARG A 150 4.23 -5.60 -0.90
N LEU A 151 4.83 -5.35 0.25
CA LEU A 151 4.62 -4.14 1.02
C LEU A 151 5.97 -3.46 1.23
N VAL A 152 6.09 -2.21 0.80
CA VAL A 152 7.28 -1.39 1.02
C VAL A 152 6.89 -0.18 1.85
N THR A 153 7.43 -0.09 3.05
CA THR A 153 7.27 1.08 3.92
C THR A 153 8.57 1.86 3.95
N ILE A 154 8.48 3.16 3.73
CA ILE A 154 9.62 4.08 3.68
C ILE A 154 9.43 5.10 4.81
N ASP A 155 10.20 4.92 5.87
CA ASP A 155 10.18 5.73 7.09
C ASP A 155 8.74 6.05 7.57
N PRO A 156 7.91 5.02 7.84
CA PRO A 156 6.50 5.17 8.14
C PRO A 156 6.29 5.90 9.48
N ILE A 157 5.49 6.96 9.46
CA ILE A 157 5.18 7.81 10.61
C ILE A 157 3.69 7.75 10.89
N SER A 158 3.32 7.41 12.13
CA SER A 158 1.92 7.41 12.55
C SER A 158 1.30 8.80 12.43
N ARG A 159 0.13 8.86 11.79
CA ARG A 159 -0.64 10.09 11.75
C ARG A 159 -1.45 10.34 13.02
N VAL A 160 -1.69 9.32 13.81
CA VAL A 160 -2.46 9.42 15.05
C VAL A 160 -1.58 9.91 16.19
N THR A 161 -0.39 9.33 16.35
CA THR A 161 0.52 9.64 17.44
C THR A 161 1.46 10.81 17.15
N CYS A 162 1.84 11.01 15.87
CA CYS A 162 2.67 12.13 15.43
C CYS A 162 1.81 13.37 15.15
N ARG A 163 1.48 14.11 16.20
CA ARG A 163 0.71 15.37 16.10
C ARG A 163 1.25 16.41 17.06
N PRO A 164 1.34 17.68 16.69
CA PRO A 164 1.63 18.74 17.63
C PRO A 164 0.60 18.78 18.79
N PRO A 165 1.01 18.94 20.05
CA PRO A 165 2.40 19.12 20.50
C PRO A 165 3.18 17.82 20.71
N ASN A 166 2.62 16.64 20.43
CA ASN A 166 3.25 15.34 20.69
C ASN A 166 4.26 14.96 19.60
N ILE A 167 5.41 15.62 19.56
CA ILE A 167 6.50 15.28 18.64
C ILE A 167 7.15 13.92 18.95
N MET A 168 7.08 13.46 20.21
CA MET A 168 7.61 12.13 20.59
C MET A 168 6.86 10.97 19.90
N GLY A 169 5.62 11.20 19.49
CA GLY A 169 4.86 10.24 18.67
C GLY A 169 5.33 10.15 17.22
N CYS A 170 6.27 11.02 16.81
CA CYS A 170 6.90 10.98 15.49
C CYS A 170 8.20 10.17 15.46
N LEU A 171 8.57 9.57 16.58
CA LEU A 171 9.81 8.82 16.73
C LEU A 171 9.54 7.32 16.82
N GLY A 172 10.26 6.57 16.01
CA GLY A 172 10.19 5.11 15.99
C GLY A 172 9.02 4.56 15.15
N ALA A 173 8.82 3.27 15.21
CA ALA A 173 7.72 2.59 14.53
C ALA A 173 6.36 3.15 14.98
N PRO A 174 5.33 3.18 14.10
CA PRO A 174 3.98 3.62 14.43
C PRO A 174 3.42 2.90 15.67
N ARG A 175 3.21 3.63 16.77
CA ARG A 175 2.80 3.07 18.06
C ARG A 175 1.29 2.80 18.18
N ASP A 176 0.51 3.25 17.24
CA ASP A 176 -0.92 2.99 17.11
C ASP A 176 -1.24 1.73 16.27
N ILE A 177 -0.20 0.96 15.97
CA ILE A 177 -0.28 -0.40 15.45
C ILE A 177 0.34 -1.30 16.51
N SER A 178 -0.43 -2.21 17.05
CA SER A 178 0.01 -3.14 18.07
C SER A 178 0.93 -4.22 17.50
N GLU A 179 1.68 -4.92 18.35
CA GLU A 179 2.54 -6.02 17.92
C GLU A 179 1.75 -7.15 17.23
N SER A 180 0.56 -7.46 17.73
CA SER A 180 -0.33 -8.44 17.09
C SER A 180 -0.85 -7.99 15.73
N GLU A 181 -1.11 -6.69 15.54
CA GLU A 181 -1.48 -6.14 14.23
C GLU A 181 -0.29 -6.18 13.26
N TYR A 182 0.93 -5.89 13.73
CA TYR A 182 2.13 -6.07 12.91
C TYR A 182 2.34 -7.52 12.48
N GLN A 183 2.10 -8.47 13.36
CA GLN A 183 2.16 -9.89 13.04
C GLN A 183 1.09 -10.27 12.00
N GLN A 184 -0.15 -9.79 12.16
CA GLN A 184 -1.22 -10.02 11.19
C GLN A 184 -0.87 -9.45 9.80
N ILE A 185 -0.27 -8.25 9.75
CA ILE A 185 0.23 -7.69 8.50
C ILE A 185 1.30 -8.62 7.90
N ALA A 186 2.27 -9.05 8.70
CA ALA A 186 3.35 -9.93 8.23
C ALA A 186 2.84 -11.25 7.64
N GLU A 187 1.79 -11.81 8.22
CA GLU A 187 1.16 -13.04 7.74
C GLU A 187 0.33 -12.85 6.46
N SER A 188 -0.19 -11.61 6.24
CA SER A 188 -1.02 -11.29 5.08
C SER A 188 -0.24 -10.82 3.85
N VAL A 189 1.07 -10.58 3.97
CA VAL A 189 1.90 -10.10 2.86
C VAL A 189 2.97 -11.11 2.47
N GLY A 190 3.27 -11.23 1.18
CA GLY A 190 4.29 -12.15 0.69
C GLY A 190 5.71 -11.71 1.09
N LYS A 191 6.03 -10.44 0.92
CA LYS A 191 7.28 -9.84 1.42
C LYS A 191 7.05 -8.41 1.87
N TRP A 192 7.58 -8.05 3.04
CA TRP A 192 7.53 -6.71 3.59
C TRP A 192 8.93 -6.15 3.80
N SER A 193 9.30 -5.10 3.07
CA SER A 193 10.56 -4.38 3.23
C SER A 193 10.28 -3.02 3.88
N ASN A 194 10.88 -2.78 5.03
CA ASN A 194 10.79 -1.53 5.77
C ASN A 194 12.12 -0.78 5.69
N TYR A 195 12.11 0.37 5.02
CA TYR A 195 13.24 1.30 4.98
C TYR A 195 13.00 2.38 6.02
N TYR A 196 14.00 2.68 6.84
CA TYR A 196 13.90 3.71 7.85
C TYR A 196 15.21 4.47 7.99
N GLN A 197 15.19 5.55 8.75
CA GLN A 197 16.36 6.36 9.06
C GLN A 197 16.29 6.86 10.51
N SER A 198 17.44 7.19 11.07
CA SER A 198 17.57 7.75 12.43
C SER A 198 18.20 9.14 12.45
N ARG A 199 18.45 9.72 11.26
CA ARG A 199 19.18 10.99 11.13
C ARG A 199 18.35 12.23 11.39
N THR A 200 17.05 12.19 11.13
CA THR A 200 16.16 13.32 11.37
C THR A 200 15.70 13.29 12.84
N PRO A 201 16.17 14.18 13.71
CA PRO A 201 16.04 14.02 15.17
C PRO A 201 14.60 13.99 15.68
N TYR A 202 13.65 14.59 14.95
CA TYR A 202 12.26 14.76 15.39
C TYR A 202 11.25 14.06 14.50
N LEU A 203 11.71 13.36 13.46
CA LEU A 203 10.86 12.72 12.49
C LEU A 203 11.58 11.53 11.87
N HIS A 204 11.41 10.36 12.47
CA HIS A 204 12.01 9.13 11.98
C HIS A 204 11.20 7.92 12.43
N SER A 205 11.23 6.87 11.63
CA SER A 205 10.74 5.55 12.00
C SER A 205 11.87 4.72 12.63
N SER A 206 11.68 3.44 12.71
CA SER A 206 12.65 2.45 13.17
C SER A 206 12.37 1.10 12.53
N ALA A 207 13.13 0.08 12.92
CA ALA A 207 12.77 -1.30 12.62
C ALA A 207 11.34 -1.61 13.10
N ILE A 208 10.57 -2.30 12.26
CA ILE A 208 9.18 -2.67 12.54
C ILE A 208 9.13 -4.19 12.79
N PRO A 209 8.50 -4.62 13.90
CA PRO A 209 8.28 -6.05 14.14
C PRO A 209 7.48 -6.69 13.00
N GLY A 210 7.87 -7.89 12.57
CA GLY A 210 7.19 -8.62 11.51
C GLY A 210 7.60 -8.25 10.08
N ALA A 211 8.27 -7.10 9.85
CA ALA A 211 8.83 -6.84 8.53
C ALA A 211 9.89 -7.90 8.15
N SER A 212 9.79 -8.43 6.93
CA SER A 212 10.73 -9.43 6.41
C SER A 212 12.16 -8.88 6.34
N GLU A 213 12.28 -7.58 6.07
CA GLU A 213 13.54 -6.84 6.02
C GLU A 213 13.36 -5.47 6.67
N ASN A 214 14.28 -5.12 7.57
CA ASN A 214 14.39 -3.78 8.13
C ASN A 214 15.75 -3.18 7.71
N ILE A 215 15.72 -2.12 6.93
CA ILE A 215 16.91 -1.54 6.29
C ILE A 215 17.03 -0.08 6.74
N GLU A 216 18.06 0.19 7.54
CA GLU A 216 18.40 1.57 7.92
C GLU A 216 19.22 2.23 6.82
N LEU A 217 18.80 3.43 6.40
CA LEU A 217 19.50 4.22 5.40
C LEU A 217 20.07 5.50 6.03
N PRO A 218 21.30 5.89 5.67
CA PRO A 218 21.93 7.10 6.17
C PRO A 218 21.44 8.37 5.45
N ILE A 219 20.12 8.51 5.31
CA ILE A 219 19.44 9.55 4.52
C ILE A 219 18.38 10.20 5.39
N ASP A 220 18.16 11.51 5.26
CA ASP A 220 17.13 12.22 6.02
C ASP A 220 15.71 11.84 5.59
N HIS A 221 14.74 11.99 6.51
CA HIS A 221 13.32 11.67 6.27
C HIS A 221 12.76 12.24 4.97
N LEU A 222 13.10 13.48 4.64
CA LEU A 222 12.59 14.18 3.44
C LEU A 222 13.30 13.78 2.14
N LYS A 223 14.30 12.91 2.20
CA LYS A 223 15.07 12.46 1.03
C LYS A 223 15.03 10.96 0.83
N ILE A 224 14.60 10.21 1.83
CA ILE A 224 14.63 8.74 1.80
C ILE A 224 13.69 8.18 0.73
N ASP A 225 12.57 8.84 0.47
CA ASP A 225 11.62 8.49 -0.59
C ASP A 225 12.17 8.72 -2.02
N ASN A 226 13.32 9.40 -2.14
CA ASN A 226 14.06 9.63 -3.38
C ASN A 226 15.32 8.76 -3.50
N SER A 227 15.53 7.86 -2.55
CA SER A 227 16.71 7.00 -2.54
C SER A 227 16.74 6.07 -3.75
N ALA A 228 17.83 6.16 -4.52
CA ALA A 228 18.06 5.26 -5.65
C ALA A 228 18.06 3.78 -5.23
N GLU A 229 18.55 3.47 -4.03
CA GLU A 229 18.54 2.12 -3.48
C GLU A 229 17.12 1.60 -3.25
N VAL A 230 16.24 2.40 -2.64
CA VAL A 230 14.83 2.05 -2.42
C VAL A 230 14.14 1.78 -3.75
N TRP A 231 14.29 2.70 -4.72
CA TRP A 231 13.62 2.56 -6.02
C TRP A 231 14.19 1.46 -6.89
N ARG A 232 15.49 1.18 -6.78
CA ARG A 232 16.09 0.01 -7.43
C ARG A 232 15.43 -1.28 -6.94
N GLN A 233 15.24 -1.45 -5.62
CA GLN A 233 14.59 -2.63 -5.06
C GLN A 233 13.11 -2.72 -5.40
N ILE A 234 12.39 -1.61 -5.41
CA ILE A 234 10.98 -1.56 -5.85
C ILE A 234 10.86 -2.01 -7.31
N ARG A 235 11.75 -1.48 -8.19
CA ARG A 235 11.79 -1.85 -9.61
C ARG A 235 12.11 -3.33 -9.80
N GLU A 236 13.12 -3.85 -9.13
CA GLU A 236 13.48 -5.27 -9.20
C GLU A 236 12.33 -6.18 -8.74
N SER A 237 11.65 -5.82 -7.66
CA SER A 237 10.49 -6.56 -7.17
C SER A 237 9.32 -6.54 -8.17
N ALA A 238 9.07 -5.41 -8.81
CA ALA A 238 8.04 -5.29 -9.84
C ALA A 238 8.39 -6.12 -11.10
N ILE A 239 9.67 -6.13 -11.51
CA ILE A 239 10.16 -6.95 -12.62
C ILE A 239 10.00 -8.45 -12.32
N ILE A 240 10.33 -8.90 -11.10
CA ILE A 240 10.13 -10.29 -10.68
C ILE A 240 8.65 -10.66 -10.79
N ALA A 241 7.75 -9.82 -10.26
CA ALA A 241 6.31 -10.07 -10.33
C ALA A 241 5.79 -10.17 -11.77
N VAL A 242 6.36 -9.41 -12.71
CA VAL A 242 6.01 -9.49 -14.15
C VAL A 242 6.58 -10.77 -14.79
N LYS A 243 7.81 -11.16 -14.44
CA LYS A 243 8.45 -12.36 -15.00
C LYS A 243 7.78 -13.65 -14.53
N GLU A 244 7.38 -13.72 -13.26
CA GLU A 244 6.64 -14.86 -12.71
C GLU A 244 5.30 -15.11 -13.40
N ARG A 245 4.79 -14.12 -14.15
CA ARG A 245 3.60 -14.28 -15.01
C ARG A 245 3.86 -15.00 -16.31
N ASN A 246 5.10 -15.00 -16.79
CA ASN A 246 5.44 -15.49 -18.13
C ASN A 246 6.01 -16.92 -18.12
N ILE A 247 5.93 -17.59 -16.95
CA ILE A 247 6.30 -18.99 -16.75
C ILE A 247 5.05 -19.82 -16.49
#